data_68a206347a63af0587cba50184c0dce5
#
_entry.id   68a206347a63af0587cba50184c0dce5
#
_cell.length_a   1.000
_cell.length_b   1.000
_cell.length_c   1.000
_cell.angle_alpha   90.00
_cell.angle_beta   90.00
_cell.angle_gamma   90.00
#
_symmetry.space_group_name_H-M   'P 1'
#
loop_
_entity.id
_entity.type
_entity.pdbx_description
1 polymer ?
#
loop_
_entity_poly.entity_id
_entity_poly.type
_entity_poly.pdbx_seq_one_letter_code
_entity_poly.pdbx_strand_id
1 'polypeptide(L)'
;MSDAHQFEASLRWPASLTQPLPPEPTFSRNSLLGGAGKPDVPASSPTIFGGDAARYNPEELLLMSLAQCHMLTYLAIAAKKRMTILAYEDRATGTLAVGENGVEGKMSMQEVVLRPRVTVAKGTNLADAQAIHEKAHANCFIANSVNFPVRHEAQITER
;
A
#
# COMPACT_ATOMS: atom_id res chain seq x y z
N MET A 1 -28.55 0.13 -7.71
CA MET A 1 -27.85 -0.94 -6.97
C MET A 1 -26.38 -0.84 -7.39
N SER A 2 -25.45 -0.67 -6.46
CA SER A 2 -24.02 -0.69 -6.80
C SER A 2 -23.64 -2.13 -7.15
N ASP A 3 -23.05 -2.34 -8.33
CA ASP A 3 -22.54 -3.65 -8.71
C ASP A 3 -21.43 -4.05 -7.71
N ALA A 4 -21.54 -5.26 -7.16
CA ALA A 4 -20.50 -5.80 -6.29
C ALA A 4 -19.32 -6.29 -7.16
N HIS A 5 -18.11 -5.90 -6.80
CA HIS A 5 -16.89 -6.35 -7.46
C HIS A 5 -16.15 -7.35 -6.57
N GLN A 6 -15.74 -8.47 -7.14
CA GLN A 6 -14.97 -9.50 -6.42
C GLN A 6 -13.51 -9.47 -6.88
N PHE A 7 -12.61 -9.71 -5.93
CA PHE A 7 -11.18 -9.79 -6.17
C PHE A 7 -10.66 -11.10 -5.59
N GLU A 8 -9.63 -11.67 -6.22
CA GLU A 8 -9.00 -12.92 -5.80
C GLU A 8 -7.50 -12.72 -5.66
N ALA A 9 -6.93 -13.32 -4.63
CA ALA A 9 -5.50 -13.42 -4.41
C ALA A 9 -5.17 -14.84 -3.94
N SER A 10 -3.95 -15.29 -4.18
CA SER A 10 -3.45 -16.59 -3.75
C SER A 10 -2.21 -16.46 -2.87
N LEU A 11 -2.03 -17.44 -1.98
CA LEU A 11 -0.85 -17.58 -1.15
C LEU A 11 -0.40 -19.05 -1.17
N ARG A 12 0.91 -19.28 -1.33
CA ARG A 12 1.52 -20.60 -1.24
C ARG A 12 2.60 -20.62 -0.16
N TRP A 13 2.53 -21.64 0.68
CA TRP A 13 3.58 -22.00 1.64
C TRP A 13 3.73 -23.52 1.64
N PRO A 14 4.96 -24.08 1.64
CA PRO A 14 6.22 -23.37 1.47
C PRO A 14 6.31 -22.69 0.09
N ALA A 15 7.19 -21.70 -0.03
CA ALA A 15 7.42 -20.98 -1.29
C ALA A 15 7.92 -21.90 -2.41
N SER A 16 8.60 -22.99 -2.04
CA SER A 16 9.03 -24.05 -2.95
C SER A 16 8.97 -25.41 -2.23
N LEU A 17 8.39 -26.39 -2.87
CA LEU A 17 8.36 -27.78 -2.36
C LEU A 17 9.72 -28.44 -2.38
N THR A 18 10.71 -27.87 -3.08
CA THR A 18 12.09 -28.39 -3.13
C THR A 18 12.98 -27.83 -2.03
N GLN A 19 12.52 -26.82 -1.27
CA GLN A 19 13.26 -26.33 -0.11
C GLN A 19 13.12 -27.31 1.04
N PRO A 20 14.21 -27.69 1.72
CA PRO A 20 14.13 -28.48 2.94
C PRO A 20 13.27 -27.74 3.97
N LEU A 21 12.35 -28.45 4.59
CA LEU A 21 11.65 -27.90 5.75
C LEU A 21 12.65 -27.76 6.90
N PRO A 22 12.60 -26.65 7.66
CA PRO A 22 13.40 -26.51 8.85
C PRO A 22 13.04 -27.61 9.86
N PRO A 23 14.01 -28.08 10.66
CA PRO A 23 13.70 -29.07 11.69
C PRO A 23 12.68 -28.49 12.69
N GLU A 24 11.78 -29.34 13.14
CA GLU A 24 10.79 -29.00 14.16
C GLU A 24 11.44 -28.39 15.43
N PRO A 25 10.82 -27.41 16.10
CA PRO A 25 9.48 -26.83 15.84
C PRO A 25 9.51 -25.54 14.96
N THR A 26 10.56 -25.28 14.21
CA THR A 26 10.70 -24.06 13.40
C THR A 26 10.04 -24.24 12.02
N PHE A 27 9.64 -23.13 11.42
CA PHE A 27 9.08 -23.10 10.07
C PHE A 27 9.69 -21.96 9.26
N SER A 28 9.77 -22.13 7.94
CA SER A 28 10.12 -21.04 7.05
C SER A 28 9.00 -20.00 7.01
N ARG A 29 9.35 -18.72 7.13
CA ARG A 29 8.42 -17.59 6.97
C ARG A 29 8.25 -17.16 5.52
N ASN A 30 9.01 -17.77 4.62
CA ASN A 30 8.99 -17.43 3.20
C ASN A 30 7.79 -18.06 2.50
N SER A 31 7.05 -17.23 1.78
CA SER A 31 5.88 -17.61 1.00
C SER A 31 5.90 -16.94 -0.38
N LEU A 32 4.95 -17.29 -1.21
CA LEU A 32 4.68 -16.63 -2.49
C LEU A 32 3.24 -16.14 -2.47
N LEU A 33 3.06 -14.87 -2.80
CA LEU A 33 1.76 -14.26 -3.05
C LEU A 33 1.53 -14.18 -4.55
N GLY A 34 0.30 -14.27 -5.00
CA GLY A 34 0.01 -14.20 -6.42
C GLY A 34 -1.46 -14.03 -6.73
N GLY A 35 -1.78 -14.28 -7.98
CA GLY A 35 -3.14 -14.30 -8.52
C GLY A 35 -3.10 -14.84 -9.94
N ALA A 36 -4.24 -15.29 -10.44
CA ALA A 36 -4.34 -15.88 -11.78
C ALA A 36 -3.74 -14.95 -12.86
N GLY A 37 -2.77 -15.47 -13.63
CA GLY A 37 -2.11 -14.74 -14.71
C GLY A 37 -1.17 -13.60 -14.28
N LYS A 38 -0.79 -13.51 -12.99
CA LYS A 38 0.11 -12.50 -12.46
C LYS A 38 1.42 -13.13 -11.99
N PRO A 39 2.54 -12.37 -12.02
CA PRO A 39 3.80 -12.82 -11.43
C PRO A 39 3.66 -13.07 -9.94
N ASP A 40 4.36 -14.08 -9.44
CA ASP A 40 4.47 -14.30 -8.00
C ASP A 40 5.28 -13.19 -7.32
N VAL A 41 4.85 -12.80 -6.14
CA VAL A 41 5.52 -11.85 -5.26
C VAL A 41 6.15 -12.60 -4.10
N PRO A 42 7.49 -12.63 -3.99
CA PRO A 42 8.17 -13.22 -2.84
C PRO A 42 7.82 -12.48 -1.55
N ALA A 43 7.32 -13.19 -0.56
CA ALA A 43 6.89 -12.63 0.72
C ALA A 43 7.50 -13.35 1.91
N SER A 44 7.57 -12.66 3.05
CA SER A 44 8.03 -13.17 4.33
C SER A 44 7.39 -12.36 5.46
N SER A 45 7.79 -12.60 6.70
CA SER A 45 7.46 -11.72 7.82
C SER A 45 8.50 -10.59 7.94
N PRO A 46 8.23 -9.51 8.72
CA PRO A 46 9.25 -8.54 9.09
C PRO A 46 10.45 -9.20 9.78
N THR A 47 11.63 -8.58 9.64
CA THR A 47 12.88 -9.10 10.23
C THR A 47 12.83 -9.21 11.74
N ILE A 48 12.11 -8.29 12.41
CA ILE A 48 11.89 -8.33 13.86
C ILE A 48 11.12 -9.58 14.32
N PHE A 49 10.40 -10.24 13.41
CA PHE A 49 9.73 -11.52 13.63
C PHE A 49 10.45 -12.68 12.94
N GLY A 50 11.73 -12.51 12.59
CA GLY A 50 12.58 -13.54 11.99
C GLY A 50 12.34 -13.79 10.50
N GLY A 51 11.82 -12.81 9.77
CA GLY A 51 11.62 -12.88 8.33
C GLY A 51 12.84 -12.50 7.51
N ASP A 52 12.70 -12.58 6.20
CA ASP A 52 13.71 -12.29 5.19
C ASP A 52 13.54 -10.85 4.66
N ALA A 53 14.55 -9.99 4.91
CA ALA A 53 14.55 -8.59 4.48
C ALA A 53 14.53 -8.38 2.95
N ALA A 54 14.84 -9.41 2.17
CA ALA A 54 14.78 -9.35 0.70
C ALA A 54 13.37 -9.62 0.14
N ARG A 55 12.38 -9.84 1.00
CA ARG A 55 11.00 -10.18 0.64
C ARG A 55 10.03 -9.19 1.26
N TYR A 56 8.92 -8.96 0.58
CA TYR A 56 7.86 -8.12 1.11
C TYR A 56 7.17 -8.77 2.32
N ASN A 57 6.84 -7.96 3.30
CA ASN A 57 6.05 -8.40 4.46
C ASN A 57 4.61 -7.85 4.38
N PRO A 58 3.67 -8.38 5.18
CA PRO A 58 2.28 -7.95 5.15
C PRO A 58 2.08 -6.46 5.40
N GLU A 59 2.88 -5.87 6.27
CA GLU A 59 2.82 -4.46 6.61
C GLU A 59 3.22 -3.59 5.41
N GLU A 60 4.31 -3.93 4.72
CA GLU A 60 4.73 -3.23 3.49
C GLU A 60 3.69 -3.38 2.37
N LEU A 61 3.09 -4.57 2.21
CA LEU A 61 2.03 -4.79 1.22
C LEU A 61 0.78 -3.94 1.52
N LEU A 62 0.43 -3.76 2.79
CA LEU A 62 -0.64 -2.85 3.20
C LEU A 62 -0.33 -1.41 2.84
N LEU A 63 0.91 -0.93 3.13
CA LEU A 63 1.36 0.42 2.74
C LEU A 63 1.33 0.62 1.23
N MET A 64 1.81 -0.36 0.45
CA MET A 64 1.76 -0.32 -1.02
C MET A 64 0.34 -0.27 -1.54
N SER A 65 -0.58 -1.02 -0.97
CA SER A 65 -1.99 -1.01 -1.34
C SER A 65 -2.63 0.35 -1.11
N LEU A 66 -2.37 0.99 0.03
CA LEU A 66 -2.85 2.33 0.35
C LEU A 66 -2.27 3.38 -0.59
N ALA A 67 -0.96 3.37 -0.80
CA ALA A 67 -0.26 4.31 -1.69
C ALA A 67 -0.76 4.17 -3.15
N GLN A 68 -0.87 2.94 -3.66
CA GLN A 68 -1.35 2.68 -5.02
C GLN A 68 -2.80 3.12 -5.20
N CYS A 69 -3.69 2.82 -4.25
CA CYS A 69 -5.09 3.23 -4.33
C CYS A 69 -5.22 4.76 -4.35
N HIS A 70 -4.47 5.47 -3.49
CA HIS A 70 -4.44 6.93 -3.46
C HIS A 70 -3.93 7.50 -4.79
N MET A 71 -2.81 6.99 -5.31
CA MET A 71 -2.24 7.38 -6.60
C MET A 71 -3.26 7.22 -7.74
N LEU A 72 -3.86 6.04 -7.88
CA LEU A 72 -4.81 5.78 -8.96
C LEU A 72 -6.03 6.70 -8.89
N THR A 73 -6.54 6.97 -7.69
CA THR A 73 -7.65 7.89 -7.48
C THR A 73 -7.23 9.34 -7.81
N TYR A 74 -6.03 9.75 -7.39
CA TYR A 74 -5.45 11.05 -7.74
C TYR A 74 -5.36 11.23 -9.27
N LEU A 75 -4.75 10.26 -9.96
CA LEU A 75 -4.58 10.30 -11.41
C LEU A 75 -5.91 10.32 -12.15
N ALA A 76 -6.92 9.57 -11.70
CA ALA A 76 -8.25 9.58 -12.29
C ALA A 76 -8.94 10.95 -12.14
N ILE A 77 -8.79 11.62 -11.00
CA ILE A 77 -9.35 12.97 -10.79
C ILE A 77 -8.60 14.01 -11.61
N ALA A 78 -7.25 13.93 -11.64
CA ALA A 78 -6.41 14.82 -12.45
C ALA A 78 -6.77 14.72 -13.93
N ALA A 79 -6.95 13.51 -14.46
CA ALA A 79 -7.36 13.28 -15.85
C ALA A 79 -8.73 13.90 -16.16
N LYS A 80 -9.72 13.76 -15.28
CA LYS A 80 -11.04 14.43 -15.43
C LYS A 80 -10.93 15.95 -15.45
N LYS A 81 -9.95 16.51 -14.73
CA LYS A 81 -9.64 17.95 -14.74
C LYS A 81 -8.73 18.36 -15.91
N ARG A 82 -8.37 17.44 -16.81
CA ARG A 82 -7.45 17.66 -17.94
C ARG A 82 -6.06 18.16 -17.50
N MET A 83 -5.64 17.75 -16.31
CA MET A 83 -4.33 18.09 -15.74
C MET A 83 -3.32 17.03 -16.17
N THR A 84 -2.18 17.46 -16.74
CA THR A 84 -1.12 16.55 -17.16
C THR A 84 -0.18 16.26 -16.01
N ILE A 85 -0.18 15.01 -15.55
CA ILE A 85 0.76 14.49 -14.54
C ILE A 85 1.92 13.83 -15.27
N LEU A 86 3.14 14.26 -14.97
CA LEU A 86 4.37 13.75 -15.59
C LEU A 86 5.02 12.63 -14.79
N ALA A 87 4.93 12.70 -13.45
CA ALA A 87 5.43 11.66 -12.56
C ALA A 87 4.66 11.66 -11.24
N TYR A 88 4.62 10.49 -10.60
CA TYR A 88 4.09 10.30 -9.27
C TYR A 88 4.95 9.28 -8.53
N GLU A 89 5.44 9.63 -7.37
CA GLU A 89 6.19 8.75 -6.47
C GLU A 89 5.60 8.86 -5.06
N ASP A 90 5.65 7.79 -4.27
CA ASP A 90 5.23 7.82 -2.88
C ASP A 90 6.21 7.03 -2.00
N ARG A 91 6.46 7.53 -0.80
CA ARG A 91 7.22 6.85 0.25
C ARG A 91 6.37 6.78 1.51
N ALA A 92 5.43 5.85 1.50
CA ALA A 92 4.55 5.62 2.63
C ALA A 92 5.32 5.07 3.84
N THR A 93 4.91 5.47 5.03
CA THR A 93 5.36 4.89 6.30
C THR A 93 4.16 4.51 7.15
N GLY A 94 4.29 3.47 7.96
CA GLY A 94 3.27 3.05 8.90
C GLY A 94 3.88 2.69 10.25
N THR A 95 3.11 2.86 11.31
CA THR A 95 3.51 2.54 12.68
C THR A 95 2.70 1.34 13.17
N LEU A 96 3.39 0.24 13.46
CA LEU A 96 2.83 -0.95 14.10
C LEU A 96 3.19 -0.90 15.59
N ALA A 97 2.20 -0.83 16.47
CA ALA A 97 2.40 -0.77 17.90
C ALA A 97 1.18 -1.29 18.68
N VAL A 98 1.33 -1.50 19.96
CA VAL A 98 0.20 -1.59 20.90
C VAL A 98 -0.30 -0.18 21.13
N GLY A 99 -1.56 0.11 20.83
CA GLY A 99 -2.12 1.47 20.93
C GLY A 99 -3.65 1.45 20.95
N GLU A 100 -4.24 2.59 20.65
CA GLU A 100 -5.69 2.79 20.71
C GLU A 100 -6.45 2.17 19.52
N ASN A 101 -5.78 2.03 18.36
CA ASN A 101 -6.38 1.42 17.17
C ASN A 101 -6.24 -0.11 17.23
N GLY A 102 -7.33 -0.82 16.91
CA GLY A 102 -7.36 -2.27 16.89
C GLY A 102 -7.87 -2.91 18.20
N VAL A 103 -7.38 -4.10 18.50
CA VAL A 103 -7.78 -4.86 19.69
C VAL A 103 -6.89 -4.47 20.86
N GLU A 104 -7.51 -4.14 22.01
CA GLU A 104 -6.79 -3.75 23.22
C GLU A 104 -5.68 -4.76 23.60
N GLY A 105 -4.50 -4.24 23.92
CA GLY A 105 -3.33 -5.03 24.30
C GLY A 105 -2.67 -5.79 23.15
N LYS A 106 -3.14 -5.67 21.90
CA LYS A 106 -2.52 -6.30 20.72
C LYS A 106 -1.85 -5.27 19.82
N MET A 107 -0.78 -5.69 19.15
CA MET A 107 -0.16 -4.87 18.12
C MET A 107 -1.11 -4.72 16.93
N SER A 108 -1.25 -3.49 16.47
CA SER A 108 -2.02 -3.14 15.27
C SER A 108 -1.40 -1.94 14.57
N MET A 109 -1.76 -1.71 13.32
CA MET A 109 -1.36 -0.48 12.63
C MET A 109 -2.01 0.72 13.31
N GLN A 110 -1.20 1.67 13.79
CA GLN A 110 -1.67 2.86 14.49
C GLN A 110 -1.93 4.03 13.54
N GLU A 111 -1.09 4.19 12.53
CA GLU A 111 -1.28 5.16 11.46
C GLU A 111 -0.48 4.77 10.21
N VAL A 112 -0.89 5.33 9.09
CA VAL A 112 -0.10 5.35 7.84
C VAL A 112 -0.01 6.78 7.32
N VAL A 113 1.19 7.19 6.90
CA VAL A 113 1.44 8.50 6.28
C VAL A 113 1.96 8.28 4.86
N LEU A 114 1.17 8.67 3.88
CA LEU A 114 1.56 8.71 2.47
C LEU A 114 2.36 10.00 2.21
N ARG A 115 3.40 9.94 1.38
CA ARG A 115 4.23 11.11 1.02
C ARG A 115 4.38 11.21 -0.49
N PRO A 116 3.27 11.47 -1.20
CA PRO A 116 3.31 11.59 -2.65
C PRO A 116 4.12 12.80 -3.09
N ARG A 117 4.97 12.57 -4.10
CA ARG A 117 5.67 13.61 -4.86
C ARG A 117 5.15 13.57 -6.28
N VAL A 118 4.49 14.63 -6.69
CA VAL A 118 3.85 14.71 -8.00
C VAL A 118 4.52 15.77 -8.84
N THR A 119 4.93 15.42 -10.04
CA THR A 119 5.43 16.36 -11.04
C THR A 119 4.34 16.60 -12.06
N VAL A 120 3.96 17.87 -12.25
CA VAL A 120 2.96 18.31 -13.22
C VAL A 120 3.58 19.06 -14.36
N ALA A 121 2.87 19.13 -15.50
CA ALA A 121 3.32 19.93 -16.64
C ALA A 121 3.34 21.43 -16.31
N LYS A 122 4.27 22.14 -16.92
CA LYS A 122 4.42 23.62 -16.79
C LYS A 122 3.12 24.36 -17.08
N GLY A 123 2.80 25.33 -16.24
CA GLY A 123 1.55 26.10 -16.32
C GLY A 123 0.35 25.43 -15.65
N THR A 124 0.52 24.28 -15.01
CA THR A 124 -0.52 23.66 -14.19
C THR A 124 -0.76 24.47 -12.92
N ASN A 125 -2.02 24.67 -12.54
CA ASN A 125 -2.34 25.29 -11.25
C ASN A 125 -1.95 24.34 -10.10
N LEU A 126 -0.88 24.69 -9.38
CA LEU A 126 -0.32 23.85 -8.30
C LEU A 126 -1.30 23.71 -7.11
N ALA A 127 -2.08 24.76 -6.82
CA ALA A 127 -3.08 24.69 -5.75
C ALA A 127 -4.20 23.71 -6.10
N ASP A 128 -4.65 23.69 -7.36
CA ASP A 128 -5.62 22.71 -7.82
C ASP A 128 -5.05 21.29 -7.80
N ALA A 129 -3.79 21.12 -8.19
CA ALA A 129 -3.10 19.83 -8.11
C ALA A 129 -3.00 19.34 -6.66
N GLN A 130 -2.64 20.22 -5.73
CA GLN A 130 -2.60 19.91 -4.29
C GLN A 130 -3.98 19.52 -3.75
N ALA A 131 -5.03 20.24 -4.12
CA ALA A 131 -6.40 19.99 -3.66
C ALA A 131 -6.99 18.64 -4.14
N ILE A 132 -6.38 18.01 -5.16
CA ILE A 132 -6.79 16.66 -5.60
C ILE A 132 -6.46 15.62 -4.54
N HIS A 133 -5.41 15.80 -3.72
CA HIS A 133 -5.04 14.81 -2.70
C HIS A 133 -6.14 14.62 -1.65
N GLU A 134 -6.82 15.68 -1.21
CA GLU A 134 -7.96 15.59 -0.30
C GLU A 134 -9.11 14.77 -0.92
N LYS A 135 -9.39 15.01 -2.20
CA LYS A 135 -10.42 14.26 -2.91
C LYS A 135 -10.02 12.81 -3.15
N ALA A 136 -8.74 12.56 -3.44
CA ALA A 136 -8.21 11.22 -3.62
C ALA A 136 -8.28 10.43 -2.31
N HIS A 137 -7.93 11.06 -1.19
CA HIS A 137 -8.05 10.45 0.13
C HIS A 137 -9.50 10.08 0.46
N ALA A 138 -10.44 11.00 0.30
CA ALA A 138 -11.86 10.75 0.58
C ALA A 138 -12.48 9.64 -0.29
N ASN A 139 -11.94 9.40 -1.49
CA ASN A 139 -12.42 8.39 -2.44
C ASN A 139 -11.52 7.15 -2.55
N CYS A 140 -10.49 7.03 -1.73
CA CYS A 140 -9.60 5.87 -1.72
C CYS A 140 -10.28 4.69 -1.04
N PHE A 141 -10.63 3.65 -1.81
CA PHE A 141 -11.35 2.49 -1.30
C PHE A 141 -10.58 1.77 -0.19
N ILE A 142 -9.25 1.65 -0.33
CA ILE A 142 -8.42 0.98 0.67
C ILE A 142 -8.35 1.80 1.96
N ALA A 143 -8.19 3.14 1.87
CA ALA A 143 -8.20 3.99 3.06
C ALA A 143 -9.55 3.94 3.79
N ASN A 144 -10.66 3.83 3.04
CA ASN A 144 -12.01 3.69 3.61
C ASN A 144 -12.29 2.27 4.17
N SER A 145 -11.36 1.32 4.01
CA SER A 145 -11.50 -0.08 4.46
C SER A 145 -10.63 -0.42 5.67
N VAL A 146 -9.91 0.54 6.23
CA VAL A 146 -9.06 0.37 7.42
C VAL A 146 -9.61 1.18 8.60
N ASN A 147 -9.24 0.80 9.82
CA ASN A 147 -9.74 1.39 11.06
C ASN A 147 -8.70 2.27 11.79
N PHE A 148 -7.60 2.59 11.12
CA PHE A 148 -6.56 3.50 11.63
C PHE A 148 -6.45 4.73 10.70
N PRO A 149 -5.91 5.86 11.20
CA PRO A 149 -5.72 7.07 10.41
C PRO A 149 -4.76 6.84 9.23
N VAL A 150 -5.18 7.26 8.03
CA VAL A 150 -4.33 7.37 6.84
C VAL A 150 -4.20 8.84 6.51
N ARG A 151 -2.98 9.39 6.63
CA ARG A 151 -2.70 10.81 6.33
C ARG A 151 -1.85 10.93 5.07
N HIS A 152 -1.77 12.12 4.50
CA HIS A 152 -0.87 12.40 3.39
C HIS A 152 -0.13 13.73 3.56
N GLU A 153 1.13 13.76 3.15
CA GLU A 153 2.05 14.91 3.18
C GLU A 153 2.58 15.12 1.74
N ALA A 154 1.69 15.59 0.87
CA ALA A 154 1.96 15.66 -0.56
C ALA A 154 2.82 16.86 -0.95
N GLN A 155 3.67 16.69 -1.97
CA GLN A 155 4.48 17.73 -2.60
C GLN A 155 4.22 17.76 -4.09
N ILE A 156 3.94 18.95 -4.63
CA ILE A 156 3.72 19.17 -6.06
C ILE A 156 4.87 20.02 -6.61
N THR A 157 5.43 19.59 -7.73
CA THR A 157 6.43 20.33 -8.49
C THR A 157 6.02 20.44 -9.95
N GLU A 158 6.41 21.51 -10.63
CA GLU A 158 6.17 21.65 -12.07
C GLU A 158 7.48 21.43 -12.86
N ARG A 159 7.35 20.93 -14.09
CA ARG A 159 8.45 20.74 -15.03
C ARG A 159 8.05 21.05 -16.46
#